data_45f1bbdf51569dfd69a243d015252ddf
#
_entry.id   45f1bbdf51569dfd69a243d015252ddf
#
_cell.length_a   1.000
_cell.length_b   1.000
_cell.length_c   1.000
_cell.angle_alpha   90.00
_cell.angle_beta   90.00
_cell.angle_gamma   90.00
#
_symmetry.space_group_name_H-M   'P 1'
#
loop_
_entity.id
_entity.type
_entity.pdbx_description
1 polymer ?
#
loop_
_entity_poly.entity_id
_entity_poly.type
_entity_poly.pdbx_seq_one_letter_code
_entity_poly.pdbx_strand_id
1 'polypeptide(L)'
;MKTITAFLCALALSPVALFAAEYAEISHDELKSAIKEKKVTLLDVNGSDSYKEGHIPGAIDFTQAKAELKSKLPADKNALVVAYCGNENCPAYAAGAKAAQELGYTNVKHYKWGIAGWKAKGEKTEKGS
;
A
#
# COMPACT_ATOMS: atom_id res chain seq x y z
N MET A 1 4.35 46.60 46.53
CA MET A 1 4.61 45.16 46.46
C MET A 1 4.03 44.63 45.15
N LYS A 2 4.87 44.33 44.18
CA LYS A 2 4.43 43.81 42.90
C LYS A 2 4.59 42.30 42.92
N THR A 3 3.47 41.58 42.95
CA THR A 3 3.46 40.13 42.80
C THR A 3 3.64 39.76 41.33
N ILE A 4 4.77 39.16 41.03
CA ILE A 4 5.05 38.59 39.71
C ILE A 4 4.44 37.21 39.71
N THR A 5 3.34 37.06 38.98
CA THR A 5 2.72 35.76 38.73
C THR A 5 3.48 35.15 37.57
N ALA A 6 4.33 34.17 37.86
CA ALA A 6 5.00 33.38 36.84
C ALA A 6 3.96 32.45 36.18
N PHE A 7 3.68 32.73 34.92
CA PHE A 7 2.88 31.82 34.08
C PHE A 7 3.80 30.67 33.64
N LEU A 8 3.64 29.52 34.29
CA LEU A 8 4.28 28.29 33.89
C LEU A 8 3.52 27.73 32.67
N CYS A 9 4.03 28.02 31.46
CA CYS A 9 3.57 27.31 30.26
C CYS A 9 4.06 25.87 30.35
N ALA A 10 3.20 24.96 30.81
CA ALA A 10 3.43 23.54 30.67
C ALA A 10 3.24 23.19 29.18
N LEU A 11 4.34 23.04 28.47
CA LEU A 11 4.34 22.37 27.18
C LEU A 11 3.95 20.92 27.44
N ALA A 12 2.68 20.62 27.22
CA ALA A 12 2.23 19.25 27.13
C ALA A 12 2.81 18.65 25.83
N LEU A 13 3.93 17.96 25.96
CA LEU A 13 4.39 17.05 24.92
C LEU A 13 3.38 15.90 24.88
N SER A 14 2.41 16.01 23.98
CA SER A 14 1.58 14.87 23.63
C SER A 14 2.49 13.80 23.07
N PRO A 15 2.48 12.56 23.61
CA PRO A 15 3.21 11.49 22.98
C PRO A 15 2.61 11.28 21.59
N VAL A 16 3.37 11.59 20.57
CA VAL A 16 3.04 11.15 19.21
C VAL A 16 3.19 9.65 19.25
N ALA A 17 2.07 8.95 19.42
CA ALA A 17 2.04 7.52 19.29
C ALA A 17 2.43 7.21 17.84
N LEU A 18 3.63 6.66 17.67
CA LEU A 18 4.08 6.05 16.42
C LEU A 18 3.26 4.78 16.22
N PHE A 19 2.03 4.93 15.74
CA PHE A 19 1.32 3.81 15.16
C PHE A 19 2.02 3.47 13.84
N ALA A 20 2.37 2.18 13.67
CA ALA A 20 2.67 1.67 12.34
C ALA A 20 1.54 2.16 11.43
N ALA A 21 1.88 2.85 10.33
CA ALA A 21 0.90 3.43 9.44
C ALA A 21 -0.04 2.32 8.96
N GLU A 22 -1.27 2.33 9.45
CA GLU A 22 -2.32 1.48 8.91
C GLU A 22 -2.75 2.09 7.58
N TYR A 23 -2.59 1.31 6.51
CA TYR A 23 -3.07 1.70 5.20
C TYR A 23 -4.56 1.39 5.10
N ALA A 24 -5.32 2.26 4.46
CA ALA A 24 -6.71 2.00 4.16
C ALA A 24 -6.84 0.70 3.36
N GLU A 25 -7.81 -0.11 3.68
CA GLU A 25 -8.09 -1.36 2.96
C GLU A 25 -8.99 -1.09 1.76
N ILE A 26 -8.76 -1.83 0.68
CA ILE A 26 -9.67 -1.90 -0.46
C ILE A 26 -10.41 -3.24 -0.42
N SER A 27 -11.72 -3.22 -0.67
CA SER A 27 -12.50 -4.44 -0.75
C SER A 27 -12.19 -5.23 -2.03
N HIS A 28 -12.54 -6.52 -2.04
CA HIS A 28 -12.38 -7.37 -3.21
C HIS A 28 -13.14 -6.82 -4.42
N ASP A 29 -14.39 -6.43 -4.24
CA ASP A 29 -15.24 -5.94 -5.33
C ASP A 29 -14.75 -4.59 -5.86
N GLU A 30 -14.31 -3.69 -4.99
CA GLU A 30 -13.71 -2.42 -5.39
C GLU A 30 -12.43 -2.63 -6.19
N LEU A 31 -11.58 -3.57 -5.76
CA LEU A 31 -10.35 -3.89 -6.47
C LEU A 31 -10.64 -4.47 -7.85
N LYS A 32 -11.58 -5.40 -7.97
CA LYS A 32 -12.01 -5.95 -9.26
C LYS A 32 -12.51 -4.86 -10.21
N SER A 33 -13.35 -3.97 -9.71
CA SER A 33 -13.86 -2.85 -10.51
C SER A 33 -12.74 -1.92 -10.98
N ALA A 34 -11.82 -1.60 -10.09
CA ALA A 34 -10.69 -0.73 -10.42
C ALA A 34 -9.75 -1.36 -11.47
N ILE A 35 -9.53 -2.67 -11.40
CA ILE A 35 -8.75 -3.42 -12.41
C ILE A 35 -9.47 -3.39 -13.75
N LYS A 36 -10.77 -3.69 -13.77
CA LYS A 36 -11.59 -3.71 -14.98
C LYS A 36 -11.60 -2.35 -15.67
N GLU A 37 -11.69 -1.28 -14.90
CA GLU A 37 -11.71 0.09 -15.39
C GLU A 37 -10.31 0.66 -15.68
N LYS A 38 -9.25 -0.10 -15.38
CA LYS A 38 -7.84 0.31 -15.51
C LYS A 38 -7.52 1.57 -14.70
N LYS A 39 -8.08 1.68 -13.50
CA LYS A 39 -7.96 2.82 -12.58
C LYS A 39 -7.15 2.49 -11.32
N VAL A 40 -6.29 1.50 -11.38
CA VAL A 40 -5.45 1.09 -10.26
C VAL A 40 -4.06 0.70 -10.73
N THR A 41 -3.07 1.03 -9.93
CA THR A 41 -1.72 0.48 -10.04
C THR A 41 -1.54 -0.51 -8.88
N LEU A 42 -1.32 -1.77 -9.22
CA LEU A 42 -1.14 -2.87 -8.25
C LEU A 42 0.34 -3.17 -8.05
N LEU A 43 0.75 -3.24 -6.80
CA LEU A 43 2.09 -3.64 -6.40
C LEU A 43 2.02 -5.01 -5.71
N ASP A 44 2.56 -6.03 -6.38
CA ASP A 44 2.74 -7.37 -5.81
C ASP A 44 4.04 -7.42 -5.01
N VAL A 45 3.93 -7.63 -3.71
CA VAL A 45 5.07 -7.63 -2.78
C VAL A 45 5.35 -9.04 -2.25
N ASN A 46 5.17 -10.06 -3.09
CA ASN A 46 5.42 -11.47 -2.77
C ASN A 46 6.83 -11.97 -3.15
N GLY A 47 7.61 -11.14 -3.80
CA GLY A 47 8.86 -11.56 -4.43
C GLY A 47 8.67 -12.09 -5.84
N SER A 48 9.73 -12.02 -6.64
CA SER A 48 9.67 -12.28 -8.08
C SER A 48 9.31 -13.72 -8.43
N ASP A 49 9.73 -14.70 -7.63
CA ASP A 49 9.40 -16.11 -7.90
C ASP A 49 7.89 -16.36 -7.72
N SER A 50 7.32 -15.90 -6.63
CA SER A 50 5.86 -15.99 -6.40
C SER A 50 5.06 -15.20 -7.43
N TYR A 51 5.54 -14.04 -7.82
CA TYR A 51 4.93 -13.23 -8.88
C TYR A 51 4.82 -13.99 -10.21
N LYS A 52 5.89 -14.67 -10.62
CA LYS A 52 5.92 -15.48 -11.85
C LYS A 52 4.99 -16.67 -11.81
N GLU A 53 4.81 -17.28 -10.63
CA GLU A 53 3.89 -18.40 -10.45
C GLU A 53 2.42 -18.01 -10.59
N GLY A 54 2.09 -16.79 -10.20
CA GLY A 54 0.75 -16.25 -10.33
C GLY A 54 0.59 -14.94 -9.56
N HIS A 55 0.10 -13.92 -10.26
CA HIS A 55 -0.18 -12.61 -9.68
C HIS A 55 -1.54 -12.10 -10.15
N ILE A 56 -2.07 -11.12 -9.45
CA ILE A 56 -3.31 -10.45 -9.86
C ILE A 56 -3.08 -9.76 -11.22
N PRO A 57 -4.01 -9.90 -12.17
CA PRO A 57 -3.84 -9.34 -13.51
C PRO A 57 -3.46 -7.85 -13.48
N GLY A 58 -2.40 -7.52 -14.21
CA GLY A 58 -1.89 -6.15 -14.30
C GLY A 58 -0.97 -5.71 -13.16
N ALA A 59 -0.74 -6.56 -12.16
CA ALA A 59 0.15 -6.22 -11.04
C ALA A 59 1.61 -6.07 -11.48
N ILE A 60 2.31 -5.18 -10.81
CA ILE A 60 3.74 -4.92 -10.99
C ILE A 60 4.49 -5.73 -9.94
N ASP A 61 5.55 -6.43 -10.34
CA ASP A 61 6.48 -7.07 -9.42
C ASP A 61 7.29 -5.99 -8.69
N PHE A 62 6.93 -5.73 -7.43
CA PHE A 62 7.59 -4.70 -6.63
C PHE A 62 9.08 -4.98 -6.42
N THR A 63 9.48 -6.24 -6.28
CA THR A 63 10.89 -6.61 -6.10
C THR A 63 11.75 -6.16 -7.29
N GLN A 64 11.24 -6.32 -8.50
CA GLN A 64 11.93 -5.86 -9.71
C GLN A 64 11.83 -4.33 -9.90
N ALA A 65 10.67 -3.75 -9.57
CA ALA A 65 10.35 -2.37 -9.88
C ALA A 65 10.84 -1.36 -8.84
N LYS A 66 11.16 -1.79 -7.62
CA LYS A 66 11.41 -0.86 -6.49
C LYS A 66 12.49 0.16 -6.75
N ALA A 67 13.54 -0.19 -7.49
CA ALA A 67 14.63 0.74 -7.81
C ALA A 67 14.21 1.85 -8.78
N GLU A 68 13.19 1.61 -9.59
CA GLU A 68 12.65 2.52 -10.61
C GLU A 68 11.16 2.79 -10.42
N LEU A 69 10.66 2.66 -9.20
CA LEU A 69 9.22 2.71 -8.91
C LEU A 69 8.56 3.99 -9.42
N LYS A 70 9.24 5.12 -9.31
CA LYS A 70 8.74 6.40 -9.80
C LYS A 70 8.34 6.36 -11.28
N SER A 71 9.07 5.62 -12.11
CA SER A 71 8.78 5.49 -13.54
C SER A 71 7.63 4.52 -13.83
N LYS A 72 7.26 3.67 -12.87
CA LYS A 72 6.21 2.66 -12.99
C LYS A 72 4.86 3.14 -12.47
N LEU A 73 4.85 4.18 -11.65
CA LEU A 73 3.63 4.74 -11.08
C LEU A 73 3.07 5.85 -11.96
N PRO A 74 1.74 6.08 -11.91
CA PRO A 74 1.12 7.12 -12.72
C PRO A 74 1.60 8.53 -12.33
N ALA A 75 1.50 9.47 -13.26
CA ALA A 75 1.90 10.85 -13.01
C ALA A 75 1.00 11.55 -11.99
N ASP A 76 -0.28 11.20 -11.96
CA ASP A 76 -1.25 11.74 -10.98
C ASP A 76 -0.98 11.15 -9.60
N LYS A 77 -0.58 11.98 -8.65
CA LYS A 77 -0.29 11.59 -7.27
C LYS A 77 -1.54 11.23 -6.45
N ASN A 78 -2.72 11.52 -6.94
CA ASN A 78 -4.00 11.11 -6.34
C ASN A 78 -4.53 9.80 -6.94
N ALA A 79 -3.86 9.24 -7.93
CA ALA A 79 -4.23 7.96 -8.51
C ALA A 79 -4.12 6.82 -7.49
N LEU A 80 -5.04 5.86 -7.59
CA LEU A 80 -5.09 4.71 -6.68
C LEU A 80 -3.89 3.79 -6.88
N VAL A 81 -3.17 3.54 -5.80
CA VAL A 81 -2.11 2.53 -5.72
C VAL A 81 -2.50 1.50 -4.65
N VAL A 82 -2.48 0.24 -5.01
CA VAL A 82 -2.81 -0.85 -4.09
C VAL A 82 -1.62 -1.79 -3.98
N ALA A 83 -1.20 -2.07 -2.75
CA ALA A 83 -0.18 -3.06 -2.46
C ALA A 83 -0.81 -4.32 -1.86
N TYR A 84 -0.30 -5.48 -2.22
CA TYR A 84 -0.73 -6.75 -1.65
C TYR A 84 0.44 -7.73 -1.55
N CYS A 85 0.27 -8.74 -0.71
CA CYS A 85 1.21 -9.86 -0.64
C CYS A 85 0.50 -11.22 -0.64
N GLY A 86 0.92 -12.17 0.19
CA GLY A 86 0.46 -13.55 0.07
C GLY A 86 -0.93 -13.83 0.63
N ASN A 87 -1.19 -13.31 1.83
CA ASN A 87 -2.42 -13.55 2.58
C ASN A 87 -2.61 -12.46 3.65
N GLU A 88 -3.68 -12.57 4.44
CA GLU A 88 -4.03 -11.58 5.46
C GLU A 88 -3.00 -11.43 6.61
N ASN A 89 -2.13 -12.41 6.80
CA ASN A 89 -1.09 -12.39 7.84
C ASN A 89 0.26 -11.84 7.35
N CYS A 90 0.38 -11.56 6.07
CA CYS A 90 1.63 -11.10 5.47
C CYS A 90 1.80 -9.59 5.64
N PRO A 91 2.86 -9.12 6.34
CA PRO A 91 3.12 -7.69 6.51
C PRO A 91 3.92 -7.06 5.37
N ALA A 92 4.42 -7.84 4.42
CA ALA A 92 5.35 -7.38 3.39
C ALA A 92 4.76 -6.31 2.45
N TYR A 93 3.42 -6.28 2.27
CA TYR A 93 2.76 -5.25 1.47
C TYR A 93 3.14 -3.83 1.88
N ALA A 94 3.43 -3.64 3.17
CA ALA A 94 3.76 -2.33 3.73
C ALA A 94 5.00 -1.71 3.07
N ALA A 95 5.94 -2.52 2.61
CA ALA A 95 7.12 -2.02 1.89
C ALA A 95 6.73 -1.33 0.57
N GLY A 96 5.81 -1.92 -0.19
CA GLY A 96 5.31 -1.33 -1.42
C GLY A 96 4.45 -0.09 -1.17
N ALA A 97 3.55 -0.15 -0.20
CA ALA A 97 2.69 0.96 0.18
C ALA A 97 3.51 2.16 0.68
N LYS A 98 4.49 1.92 1.53
CA LYS A 98 5.40 2.96 2.04
C LYS A 98 6.22 3.60 0.91
N ALA A 99 6.75 2.80 0.01
CA ALA A 99 7.52 3.30 -1.13
C ALA A 99 6.69 4.23 -2.01
N ALA A 100 5.42 3.89 -2.27
CA ALA A 100 4.51 4.75 -3.01
C ALA A 100 4.22 6.07 -2.26
N GLN A 101 3.97 5.99 -0.96
CA GLN A 101 3.75 7.20 -0.14
C GLN A 101 4.96 8.12 -0.11
N GLU A 102 6.16 7.59 0.00
CA GLU A 102 7.41 8.37 -0.02
C GLU A 102 7.62 9.10 -1.35
N LEU A 103 7.05 8.59 -2.43
CA LEU A 103 7.03 9.25 -3.74
C LEU A 103 5.91 10.29 -3.90
N GLY A 104 5.11 10.51 -2.86
CA GLY A 104 4.06 11.53 -2.83
C GLY A 104 2.66 11.05 -3.19
N TYR A 105 2.43 9.74 -3.35
CA TYR A 105 1.11 9.20 -3.64
C TYR A 105 0.23 9.25 -2.39
N THR A 106 -0.96 9.82 -2.51
CA THR A 106 -1.88 10.10 -1.39
C THR A 106 -3.02 9.10 -1.27
N ASN A 107 -3.28 8.31 -2.33
CA ASN A 107 -4.35 7.32 -2.36
C ASN A 107 -3.78 5.90 -2.43
N VAL A 108 -3.09 5.51 -1.37
CA VAL A 108 -2.45 4.19 -1.24
C VAL A 108 -3.29 3.32 -0.35
N LYS A 109 -3.69 2.16 -0.86
CA LYS A 109 -4.52 1.18 -0.15
C LYS A 109 -3.86 -0.20 -0.10
N HIS A 110 -4.36 -1.03 0.78
CA HIS A 110 -3.92 -2.39 0.99
C HIS A 110 -5.04 -3.36 0.65
N TYR A 111 -4.75 -4.36 -0.19
CA TYR A 111 -5.61 -5.52 -0.41
C TYR A 111 -5.16 -6.65 0.53
N LYS A 112 -5.80 -6.73 1.70
CA LYS A 112 -5.33 -7.59 2.79
C LYS A 112 -5.40 -9.08 2.52
N TRP A 113 -6.33 -9.52 1.68
CA TRP A 113 -6.50 -10.94 1.38
C TRP A 113 -5.38 -11.53 0.52
N GLY A 114 -4.65 -10.66 -0.16
CA GLY A 114 -3.50 -11.03 -0.97
C GLY A 114 -3.83 -11.98 -2.11
N ILE A 115 -2.81 -12.61 -2.67
CA ILE A 115 -3.00 -13.56 -3.77
C ILE A 115 -3.79 -14.80 -3.35
N ALA A 116 -3.65 -15.24 -2.09
CA ALA A 116 -4.40 -16.38 -1.58
C ALA A 116 -5.92 -16.11 -1.58
N GLY A 117 -6.34 -14.94 -1.08
CA GLY A 117 -7.76 -14.55 -1.08
C GLY A 117 -8.31 -14.31 -2.48
N TRP A 118 -7.51 -13.75 -3.36
CA TRP A 118 -7.86 -13.58 -4.77
C TRP A 118 -8.19 -14.92 -5.44
N LYS A 119 -7.32 -15.91 -5.28
CA LYS A 119 -7.51 -17.27 -5.80
C LYS A 119 -8.70 -17.98 -5.13
N ALA A 120 -8.87 -17.83 -3.81
CA ALA A 120 -9.96 -18.46 -3.07
C ALA A 120 -11.34 -18.00 -3.55
N LYS A 121 -11.44 -16.81 -4.10
CA LYS A 121 -12.68 -16.28 -4.70
C LYS A 121 -12.85 -16.70 -6.17
N GLY A 122 -12.00 -17.56 -6.68
CA GLY A 122 -12.10 -18.08 -8.06
C GLY A 122 -11.62 -17.10 -9.13
N GLU A 123 -10.89 -16.06 -8.75
CA GLU A 123 -10.41 -15.07 -9.69
C GLU A 123 -9.20 -15.58 -10.49
N LYS A 124 -9.09 -15.10 -11.71
CA LYS A 124 -7.98 -15.47 -12.61
C LYS A 124 -6.68 -14.77 -12.17
N THR A 125 -5.58 -15.48 -12.38
CA THR A 125 -4.23 -14.94 -12.21
C THR A 125 -3.48 -14.94 -13.52
N GLU A 126 -2.46 -14.10 -13.62
CA GLU A 126 -1.48 -14.10 -14.70
C GLU A 126 -0.18 -14.73 -14.23
N LYS A 127 0.53 -15.39 -15.15
CA LYS A 127 1.85 -16.00 -14.93
C LYS A 127 2.91 -15.29 -15.74
N GLY A 128 4.17 -15.40 -15.26
CA GLY A 128 5.32 -14.85 -15.92
C GLY A 128 5.62 -13.42 -15.53
N SER A 129 6.55 -12.84 -16.24
CA SER A 129 7.03 -11.47 -15.98
C SER A 129 6.15 -10.40 -16.60
#